data_02df6cb8755571242c733978a5293128
#
_entry.id   02df6cb8755571242c733978a5293128
#
_cell.length_a   1.000
_cell.length_b   1.000
_cell.length_c   1.000
_cell.angle_alpha   90.00
_cell.angle_beta   90.00
_cell.angle_gamma   90.00
#
_symmetry.space_group_name_H-M   'P 1'
#
loop_
_entity.id
_entity.type
_entity.pdbx_description
1 polymer ?
#
loop_
_entity_poly.entity_id
_entity_poly.type
_entity_poly.pdbx_seq_one_letter_code
_entity_poly.pdbx_strand_id
1 'polypeptide(L)'
;CDCTKLETRGTKLVAEGDILFLDSSTTVAHLAEELARSSFTSLTVITNSVAVMQLFRRLPAHYVRIALGGAYDPQLNSFLGETTVAQLAQLNVTKAFLSAFGLDDRNATTNHEHQAELIRKVMASSERNYLLVDRSKFGRTGLYRLSARGAFDEIITDRKA
;
A
#
# COMPACT_ATOMS: atom_id res chain seq x y z
N CYS A 1 -15.20 7.26 -8.72
CA CYS A 1 -14.54 6.62 -7.57
C CYS A 1 -14.78 7.50 -6.35
N ASP A 2 -15.43 6.98 -5.32
CA ASP A 2 -15.60 7.69 -4.06
C ASP A 2 -14.37 7.42 -3.18
N CYS A 3 -13.21 7.92 -3.62
CA CYS A 3 -11.91 7.70 -2.98
C CYS A 3 -11.93 8.16 -1.52
N THR A 4 -12.68 9.21 -1.22
CA THR A 4 -12.78 9.80 0.13
C THR A 4 -13.22 8.77 1.19
N LYS A 5 -14.08 7.82 0.84
CA LYS A 5 -14.53 6.78 1.80
C LYS A 5 -13.45 5.73 2.07
N LEU A 6 -12.67 5.37 1.04
CA LEU A 6 -11.58 4.40 1.17
C LEU A 6 -10.47 4.96 2.07
N GLU A 7 -10.12 6.21 1.86
CA GLU A 7 -9.11 6.95 2.61
C GLU A 7 -9.48 7.06 4.08
N THR A 8 -10.71 7.53 4.36
CA THR A 8 -11.20 7.70 5.73
C THR A 8 -11.25 6.36 6.49
N ARG A 9 -11.64 5.27 5.82
CA ARG A 9 -11.64 3.93 6.44
C ARG A 9 -10.23 3.43 6.69
N GLY A 10 -9.32 3.63 5.73
CA GLY A 10 -7.92 3.26 5.88
C GLY A 10 -7.23 4.00 7.02
N THR A 11 -7.46 5.30 7.14
CA THR A 11 -6.85 6.11 8.21
C THR A 11 -7.30 5.67 9.60
N LYS A 12 -8.53 5.21 9.75
CA LYS A 12 -9.05 4.69 11.04
C LYS A 12 -8.36 3.40 11.51
N LEU A 13 -7.68 2.69 10.61
CA LEU A 13 -6.93 1.48 10.94
C LEU A 13 -5.52 1.78 11.45
N VAL A 14 -5.06 3.02 11.30
CA VAL A 14 -3.73 3.44 11.75
C VAL A 14 -3.77 3.78 13.24
N ALA A 15 -2.79 3.29 13.98
CA ALA A 15 -2.63 3.54 15.42
C ALA A 15 -1.27 4.19 15.72
N GLU A 16 -1.17 4.78 16.91
CA GLU A 16 0.09 5.32 17.43
C GLU A 16 1.21 4.28 17.39
N GLY A 17 2.38 4.69 16.93
CA GLY A 17 3.55 3.83 16.85
C GLY A 17 3.59 2.90 15.66
N ASP A 18 2.61 2.92 14.78
CA ASP A 18 2.59 2.06 13.60
C ASP A 18 3.76 2.33 12.65
N ILE A 19 4.20 1.26 12.02
CA ILE A 19 5.17 1.27 10.92
C ILE A 19 4.40 0.84 9.68
N LEU A 20 4.07 1.81 8.83
CA LEU A 20 3.21 1.61 7.67
C LEU A 20 4.02 1.37 6.41
N PHE A 21 3.59 0.40 5.61
CA PHE A 21 3.96 0.32 4.21
C PHE A 21 2.81 0.82 3.34
N LEU A 22 3.10 1.77 2.47
CA LEU A 22 2.15 2.35 1.51
C LEU A 22 2.60 2.03 0.09
N ASP A 23 1.76 1.33 -0.67
CA ASP A 23 2.08 0.95 -2.04
C ASP A 23 1.90 2.09 -3.07
N SER A 24 2.05 1.79 -4.35
CA SER A 24 2.10 2.77 -5.43
C SER A 24 0.74 3.12 -6.05
N SER A 25 -0.37 2.73 -5.45
CA SER A 25 -1.68 3.08 -6.01
C SER A 25 -2.10 4.52 -5.70
N THR A 26 -2.97 5.07 -6.56
CA THR A 26 -3.58 6.38 -6.31
C THR A 26 -4.44 6.38 -5.05
N THR A 27 -5.14 5.30 -4.78
CA THR A 27 -5.95 5.15 -3.56
C THR A 27 -5.09 5.22 -2.30
N VAL A 28 -3.94 4.57 -2.30
CA VAL A 28 -3.02 4.61 -1.17
C VAL A 28 -2.32 5.98 -1.06
N ALA A 29 -2.04 6.65 -2.18
CA ALA A 29 -1.53 8.01 -2.16
C ALA A 29 -2.51 8.99 -1.47
N HIS A 30 -3.80 8.84 -1.70
CA HIS A 30 -4.82 9.61 -0.99
C HIS A 30 -4.85 9.31 0.52
N LEU A 31 -4.65 8.06 0.92
CA LEU A 31 -4.47 7.72 2.33
C LEU A 31 -3.28 8.47 2.93
N ALA A 32 -2.16 8.57 2.21
CA ALA A 32 -1.00 9.34 2.64
C ALA A 32 -1.30 10.84 2.80
N GLU A 33 -2.17 11.42 1.97
CA GLU A 33 -2.64 12.80 2.13
C GLU A 33 -3.42 12.99 3.43
N GLU A 34 -4.26 12.04 3.81
CA GLU A 34 -4.98 12.08 5.09
C GLU A 34 -4.02 11.95 6.29
N LEU A 35 -2.99 11.11 6.17
CA LEU A 35 -1.95 11.00 7.20
C LEU A 35 -1.18 12.31 7.39
N ALA A 36 -1.02 13.12 6.33
CA ALA A 36 -0.41 14.46 6.42
C ALA A 36 -1.24 15.44 7.27
N ARG A 37 -2.54 15.19 7.40
CA ARG A 37 -3.46 16.00 8.23
C ARG A 37 -3.69 15.40 9.62
N SER A 38 -3.15 14.22 9.89
CA SER A 38 -3.32 13.51 11.14
C SER A 38 -2.34 13.98 12.20
N SER A 39 -2.65 13.73 13.47
CA SER A 39 -1.90 14.21 14.63
C SER A 39 -1.31 13.07 15.47
N PHE A 40 -0.79 12.01 14.82
CA PHE A 40 -0.08 10.95 15.53
C PHE A 40 1.21 11.49 16.17
N THR A 41 1.54 11.01 17.36
CA THR A 41 2.77 11.37 18.05
C THR A 41 3.97 10.63 17.47
N SER A 42 3.77 9.37 17.07
CA SER A 42 4.79 8.51 16.47
C SER A 42 4.21 7.74 15.31
N LEU A 43 4.80 7.86 14.15
CA LEU A 43 4.43 7.13 12.94
C LEU A 43 5.64 6.98 12.02
N THR A 44 5.76 5.84 11.39
CA THR A 44 6.73 5.58 10.31
C THR A 44 5.99 5.28 9.03
N VAL A 45 6.40 5.91 7.94
CA VAL A 45 5.85 5.68 6.59
C VAL A 45 6.96 5.16 5.69
N ILE A 46 6.77 3.95 5.19
CA ILE A 46 7.66 3.29 4.23
C ILE A 46 6.92 3.20 2.90
N THR A 47 7.55 3.56 1.81
CA THR A 47 6.93 3.47 0.49
C THR A 47 7.94 3.27 -0.63
N ASN A 48 7.51 2.63 -1.70
CA ASN A 48 8.20 2.60 -3.00
C ASN A 48 7.54 3.52 -4.05
N SER A 49 6.47 4.23 -3.66
CA SER A 49 5.67 5.09 -4.53
C SER A 49 6.26 6.49 -4.64
N VAL A 50 6.50 6.97 -5.86
CA VAL A 50 6.93 8.35 -6.09
C VAL A 50 5.85 9.34 -5.66
N ALA A 51 4.58 9.04 -5.91
CA ALA A 51 3.46 9.90 -5.49
C ALA A 51 3.41 10.08 -3.96
N VAL A 52 3.63 9.01 -3.20
CA VAL A 52 3.71 9.09 -1.73
C VAL A 52 4.97 9.82 -1.27
N MET A 53 6.12 9.60 -1.92
CA MET A 53 7.37 10.32 -1.61
C MET A 53 7.23 11.83 -1.80
N GLN A 54 6.47 12.28 -2.78
CA GLN A 54 6.18 13.70 -2.99
C GLN A 54 5.40 14.33 -1.81
N LEU A 55 4.65 13.53 -1.07
CA LEU A 55 3.91 13.97 0.12
C LEU A 55 4.78 14.01 1.39
N PHE A 56 5.98 13.47 1.37
CA PHE A 56 6.86 13.40 2.54
C PHE A 56 7.14 14.77 3.15
N ARG A 57 7.21 15.80 2.34
CA ARG A 57 7.40 17.19 2.82
C ARG A 57 6.21 17.74 3.60
N ARG A 58 5.02 17.19 3.38
CA ARG A 58 3.77 17.60 4.00
C ARG A 58 3.45 16.81 5.26
N LEU A 59 4.08 15.67 5.46
CA LEU A 59 3.92 14.88 6.68
C LEU A 59 4.48 15.65 7.88
N PRO A 60 3.90 15.52 9.08
CA PRO A 60 4.46 16.10 10.30
C PRO A 60 5.95 15.78 10.45
N ALA A 61 6.74 16.78 10.89
CA ALA A 61 8.20 16.68 10.88
C ALA A 61 8.75 15.51 11.71
N HIS A 62 8.02 15.08 12.71
CA HIS A 62 8.42 13.98 13.61
C HIS A 62 8.07 12.58 13.09
N TYR A 63 7.31 12.45 11.97
CA TYR A 63 7.10 11.15 11.35
C TYR A 63 8.39 10.67 10.68
N VAL A 64 8.74 9.41 10.85
CA VAL A 64 9.85 8.78 10.13
C VAL A 64 9.40 8.46 8.70
N ARG A 65 10.21 8.81 7.72
CA ARG A 65 9.93 8.63 6.29
C ARG A 65 11.02 7.76 5.68
N ILE A 66 10.64 6.65 5.06
CA ILE A 66 11.57 5.75 4.39
C ILE A 66 11.12 5.56 2.97
N ALA A 67 11.92 6.04 2.02
CA ALA A 67 11.74 5.84 0.60
C ALA A 67 12.55 4.62 0.16
N LEU A 68 11.90 3.61 -0.38
CA LEU A 68 12.57 2.47 -0.98
C LEU A 68 13.00 2.83 -2.41
N GLY A 69 14.29 2.70 -2.67
CA GLY A 69 14.85 2.86 -4.01
C GLY A 69 14.78 1.58 -4.84
N GLY A 70 15.32 1.62 -6.06
CA GLY A 70 15.36 0.50 -6.98
C GLY A 70 15.26 0.96 -8.42
N ALA A 71 14.80 0.08 -9.31
CA ALA A 71 14.51 0.42 -10.69
C ALA A 71 13.18 1.16 -10.78
N TYR A 72 13.18 2.32 -11.44
CA TYR A 72 11.96 3.09 -11.64
C TYR A 72 11.07 2.47 -12.72
N ASP A 73 9.83 2.22 -12.38
CA ASP A 73 8.79 1.78 -13.32
C ASP A 73 7.86 2.96 -13.65
N PRO A 74 7.85 3.44 -14.92
CA PRO A 74 7.05 4.59 -15.30
C PRO A 74 5.55 4.32 -15.35
N GLN A 75 5.12 3.07 -15.53
CA GLN A 75 3.71 2.71 -15.55
C GLN A 75 3.10 2.75 -14.16
N LEU A 76 3.84 2.28 -13.16
CA LEU A 76 3.41 2.27 -11.76
C LEU A 76 3.88 3.51 -10.99
N ASN A 77 4.75 4.34 -11.59
CA ASN A 77 5.36 5.51 -10.93
C ASN A 77 5.94 5.13 -9.56
N SER A 78 6.75 4.08 -9.55
CA SER A 78 7.30 3.49 -8.33
C SER A 78 8.65 2.82 -8.58
N PHE A 79 9.34 2.52 -7.49
CA PHE A 79 10.58 1.75 -7.52
C PHE A 79 10.30 0.28 -7.24
N LEU A 80 10.90 -0.61 -8.04
CA LEU A 80 10.70 -2.05 -7.98
C LEU A 80 12.02 -2.80 -8.20
N GLY A 81 11.98 -4.12 -8.05
CA GLY A 81 13.07 -5.03 -8.30
C GLY A 81 13.84 -5.45 -7.05
N GLU A 82 14.95 -6.14 -7.26
CA GLU A 82 15.73 -6.78 -6.18
C GLU A 82 16.22 -5.79 -5.12
N THR A 83 16.66 -4.61 -5.53
CA THR A 83 17.13 -3.57 -4.61
C THR A 83 16.01 -3.12 -3.67
N THR A 84 14.80 -2.92 -4.19
CA THR A 84 13.63 -2.51 -3.40
C THR A 84 13.25 -3.60 -2.39
N VAL A 85 13.21 -4.85 -2.83
CA VAL A 85 12.91 -6.00 -1.98
C VAL A 85 13.97 -6.18 -0.89
N ALA A 86 15.26 -6.02 -1.22
CA ALA A 86 16.35 -6.13 -0.27
C ALA A 86 16.30 -5.06 0.83
N GLN A 87 15.94 -3.83 0.48
CA GLN A 87 15.75 -2.77 1.48
C GLN A 87 14.58 -3.08 2.40
N LEU A 88 13.44 -3.49 1.84
CA LEU A 88 12.26 -3.86 2.63
C LEU A 88 12.55 -5.01 3.61
N ALA A 89 13.35 -5.98 3.20
CA ALA A 89 13.68 -7.15 4.01
C ALA A 89 14.38 -6.81 5.34
N GLN A 90 14.93 -5.61 5.47
CA GLN A 90 15.60 -5.13 6.68
C GLN A 90 14.65 -4.34 7.61
N LEU A 91 13.41 -4.14 7.21
CA LEU A 91 12.45 -3.31 7.92
C LEU A 91 11.33 -4.16 8.51
N ASN A 92 10.82 -3.72 9.65
CA ASN A 92 9.58 -4.26 10.22
C ASN A 92 8.41 -3.40 9.76
N VAL A 93 7.31 -4.05 9.42
CA VAL A 93 6.05 -3.40 9.03
C VAL A 93 4.93 -3.89 9.95
N THR A 94 4.22 -2.98 10.59
CA THR A 94 3.04 -3.36 11.40
C THR A 94 1.80 -3.46 10.54
N LYS A 95 1.59 -2.52 9.62
CA LYS A 95 0.43 -2.49 8.72
C LYS A 95 0.84 -2.13 7.30
N ALA A 96 0.43 -2.95 6.36
CA ALA A 96 0.61 -2.69 4.93
C ALA A 96 -0.73 -2.30 4.29
N PHE A 97 -0.74 -1.21 3.55
CA PHE A 97 -1.86 -0.75 2.74
C PHE A 97 -1.50 -0.97 1.27
N LEU A 98 -2.21 -1.90 0.66
CA LEU A 98 -1.89 -2.48 -0.64
C LEU A 98 -3.04 -2.28 -1.62
N SER A 99 -2.74 -2.41 -2.89
CA SER A 99 -3.71 -2.36 -3.98
C SER A 99 -3.54 -3.55 -4.92
N ALA A 100 -4.48 -3.72 -5.84
CA ALA A 100 -4.44 -4.75 -6.86
C ALA A 100 -5.01 -4.22 -8.18
N PHE A 101 -4.57 -4.81 -9.29
CA PHE A 101 -5.21 -4.62 -10.60
C PHE A 101 -6.59 -5.27 -10.65
N GLY A 102 -6.74 -6.43 -10.03
CA GLY A 102 -7.99 -7.17 -9.96
C GLY A 102 -8.14 -7.98 -8.68
N LEU A 103 -9.39 -8.19 -8.31
CA LEU A 103 -9.80 -9.01 -7.19
C LEU A 103 -10.94 -9.91 -7.64
N ASP A 104 -10.67 -11.18 -7.81
CA ASP A 104 -11.68 -12.20 -8.09
C ASP A 104 -12.09 -12.96 -6.79
N ASP A 105 -12.85 -14.04 -6.93
CA ASP A 105 -13.33 -14.81 -5.77
C ASP A 105 -12.21 -15.52 -5.01
N ARG A 106 -11.06 -15.73 -5.64
CA ARG A 106 -9.94 -16.50 -5.09
C ARG A 106 -8.73 -15.67 -4.75
N ASN A 107 -8.37 -14.71 -5.64
CA ASN A 107 -7.08 -14.04 -5.59
C ASN A 107 -7.18 -12.53 -5.81
N ALA A 108 -6.19 -11.82 -5.25
CA ALA A 108 -5.79 -10.49 -5.70
C ALA A 108 -4.66 -10.66 -6.72
N THR A 109 -4.69 -9.89 -7.80
CA THR A 109 -3.78 -10.06 -8.95
C THR A 109 -3.27 -8.71 -9.47
N THR A 110 -2.14 -8.77 -10.17
CA THR A 110 -1.55 -7.64 -10.92
C THR A 110 -1.05 -8.09 -12.29
N ASN A 111 -0.75 -7.13 -13.17
CA ASN A 111 -0.10 -7.39 -14.45
C ASN A 111 1.41 -7.14 -14.44
N HIS A 112 2.00 -6.82 -13.28
CA HIS A 112 3.41 -6.49 -13.13
C HIS A 112 4.12 -7.50 -12.22
N GLU A 113 5.09 -8.21 -12.77
CA GLU A 113 5.83 -9.27 -12.04
C GLU A 113 6.55 -8.72 -10.81
N HIS A 114 7.31 -7.64 -10.98
CA HIS A 114 8.08 -7.07 -9.87
C HIS A 114 7.20 -6.43 -8.79
N GLN A 115 6.01 -5.94 -9.15
CA GLN A 115 5.03 -5.50 -8.16
C GLN A 115 4.51 -6.69 -7.36
N ALA A 116 4.21 -7.80 -8.02
CA ALA A 116 3.77 -9.02 -7.34
C ALA A 116 4.82 -9.52 -6.36
N GLU A 117 6.08 -9.53 -6.76
CA GLU A 117 7.21 -9.93 -5.91
C GLU A 117 7.31 -9.04 -4.66
N LEU A 118 7.29 -7.72 -4.84
CA LEU A 118 7.36 -6.78 -3.72
C LEU A 118 6.18 -6.94 -2.77
N ILE A 119 4.95 -6.99 -3.29
CA ILE A 119 3.74 -7.10 -2.45
C ILE A 119 3.73 -8.40 -1.67
N ARG A 120 4.10 -9.54 -2.29
CA ARG A 120 4.23 -10.81 -1.56
C ARG A 120 5.22 -10.71 -0.41
N LYS A 121 6.35 -10.02 -0.64
CA LYS A 121 7.37 -9.81 0.39
C LYS A 121 6.88 -8.92 1.52
N VAL A 122 6.19 -7.84 1.19
CA VAL A 122 5.54 -6.95 2.16
C VAL A 122 4.55 -7.73 3.01
N MET A 123 3.66 -8.51 2.39
CA MET A 123 2.65 -9.29 3.11
C MET A 123 3.27 -10.31 4.05
N ALA A 124 4.35 -10.96 3.65
CA ALA A 124 5.07 -11.92 4.50
C ALA A 124 5.75 -11.26 5.70
N SER A 125 6.09 -9.98 5.61
CA SER A 125 6.82 -9.23 6.64
C SER A 125 5.92 -8.39 7.54
N SER A 126 4.66 -8.20 7.16
CA SER A 126 3.73 -7.31 7.86
C SER A 126 2.87 -8.07 8.86
N GLU A 127 2.54 -7.43 9.97
CA GLU A 127 1.62 -8.01 10.97
C GLU A 127 0.18 -8.01 10.47
N ARG A 128 -0.24 -6.94 9.77
CA ARG A 128 -1.57 -6.76 9.18
C ARG A 128 -1.48 -6.30 7.75
N ASN A 129 -2.33 -6.86 6.89
CA ASN A 129 -2.38 -6.55 5.47
C ASN A 129 -3.79 -6.09 5.08
N TYR A 130 -3.89 -4.88 4.57
CA TYR A 130 -5.13 -4.26 4.12
C TYR A 130 -5.09 -4.05 2.61
N LEU A 131 -6.14 -4.47 1.92
CA LEU A 131 -6.28 -4.25 0.49
C LEU A 131 -7.28 -3.13 0.24
N LEU A 132 -6.85 -2.07 -0.43
CA LEU A 132 -7.68 -0.94 -0.83
C LEU A 132 -8.00 -1.07 -2.32
N VAL A 133 -9.24 -1.37 -2.65
CA VAL A 133 -9.69 -1.54 -4.04
C VAL A 133 -11.06 -0.92 -4.25
N ASP A 134 -11.19 -0.14 -5.31
CA ASP A 134 -12.50 0.33 -5.74
C ASP A 134 -13.28 -0.80 -6.46
N ARG A 135 -14.58 -0.57 -6.64
CA ARG A 135 -15.47 -1.58 -7.25
C ARG A 135 -15.06 -1.99 -8.67
N SER A 136 -14.33 -1.15 -9.41
CA SER A 136 -13.91 -1.47 -10.77
C SER A 136 -12.91 -2.62 -10.85
N LYS A 137 -12.28 -2.96 -9.73
CA LYS A 137 -11.30 -4.04 -9.61
C LYS A 137 -11.91 -5.41 -9.35
N PHE A 138 -13.17 -5.46 -8.92
CA PHE A 138 -13.87 -6.72 -8.65
C PHE A 138 -14.17 -7.47 -9.93
N GLY A 139 -13.96 -8.79 -9.90
CA GLY A 139 -14.17 -9.68 -11.05
C GLY A 139 -13.10 -9.59 -12.13
N ARG A 140 -12.05 -8.77 -11.93
CA ARG A 140 -10.91 -8.68 -12.85
C ARG A 140 -9.79 -9.61 -12.38
N THR A 141 -9.11 -10.22 -13.34
CA THR A 141 -7.97 -11.09 -13.08
C THR A 141 -6.77 -10.60 -13.90
N GLY A 142 -5.67 -10.31 -13.21
CA GLY A 142 -4.38 -10.00 -13.83
C GLY A 142 -3.52 -11.25 -13.99
N LEU A 143 -2.38 -11.11 -14.65
CA LEU A 143 -1.48 -12.22 -15.00
C LEU A 143 -0.81 -12.84 -13.76
N TYR A 144 -0.40 -12.02 -12.79
CA TYR A 144 0.36 -12.46 -11.63
C TYR A 144 -0.49 -12.42 -10.36
N ARG A 145 -0.44 -13.49 -9.58
CA ARG A 145 -1.11 -13.56 -8.29
C ARG A 145 -0.30 -12.80 -7.24
N LEU A 146 -0.96 -11.89 -6.54
CA LEU A 146 -0.40 -11.23 -5.36
C LEU A 146 -0.54 -12.12 -4.14
N SER A 147 -1.78 -12.56 -3.89
CA SER A 147 -2.14 -13.36 -2.72
C SER A 147 -3.53 -13.95 -2.90
N ALA A 148 -3.83 -14.98 -2.11
CA ALA A 148 -5.21 -15.39 -1.92
C ALA A 148 -6.04 -14.26 -1.30
N ARG A 149 -7.29 -14.12 -1.74
CA ARG A 149 -8.20 -13.09 -1.23
C ARG A 149 -8.34 -13.11 0.30
N GLY A 150 -8.41 -14.31 0.88
CA GLY A 150 -8.53 -14.49 2.32
C GLY A 150 -7.28 -14.22 3.14
N ALA A 151 -6.14 -13.92 2.51
CA ALA A 151 -4.90 -13.60 3.20
C ALA A 151 -4.84 -12.13 3.70
N PHE A 152 -5.75 -11.27 3.23
CA PHE A 152 -5.89 -9.91 3.74
C PHE A 152 -6.71 -9.90 5.02
N ASP A 153 -6.27 -9.12 6.00
CA ASP A 153 -6.99 -8.93 7.27
C ASP A 153 -8.31 -8.17 7.03
N GLU A 154 -8.31 -7.22 6.09
CA GLU A 154 -9.50 -6.52 5.64
C GLU A 154 -9.36 -6.09 4.18
N ILE A 155 -10.46 -6.13 3.45
CA ILE A 155 -10.59 -5.57 2.09
C ILE A 155 -11.46 -4.33 2.21
N ILE A 156 -10.87 -3.17 1.97
CA ILE A 156 -11.52 -1.87 2.05
C ILE A 156 -11.96 -1.47 0.64
N THR A 157 -13.24 -1.22 0.48
CA THR A 157 -13.83 -0.86 -0.82
C THR A 157 -14.86 0.27 -0.67
N ASP A 158 -15.09 1.00 -1.75
CA ASP A 158 -16.15 1.99 -1.87
C ASP A 158 -17.54 1.38 -2.06
N ARG A 159 -17.60 0.06 -2.20
CA ARG A 159 -18.86 -0.68 -2.29
C ARG A 159 -19.56 -0.68 -0.94
N LYS A 160 -20.83 -0.24 -0.89
CA LYS A 160 -21.69 -0.60 0.23
C LYS A 160 -21.82 -2.12 0.26
N ALA A 161 -21.52 -2.72 1.39
CA ALA A 161 -21.82 -4.13 1.61
C ALA A 161 -23.31 -4.39 1.43
#